data_ffd537cb30b49aedbbfe9990f6455fc0
#
_entry.id   ffd537cb30b49aedbbfe9990f6455fc0
#
_cell.length_a   1.000
_cell.length_b   1.000
_cell.length_c   1.000
_cell.angle_alpha   90.00
_cell.angle_beta   90.00
_cell.angle_gamma   90.00
#
_symmetry.space_group_name_H-M   'P 1'
#
loop_
_entity.id
_entity.type
_entity.pdbx_description
1 polymer ?
#
loop_
_entity_poly.entity_id
_entity_poly.type
_entity_poly.pdbx_seq_one_letter_code
_entity_poly.pdbx_strand_id
1 'polypeptide(L)'
;MRCITLHSRRRYIRFWIILIAFFPQLIGCSRAHSQAAKVVKPPAIEFVQEWGVRGTEPGQLESPVGPAIDPVGRVYFADRATRFIQKFEAGGIPLLSFEHAAAASADAIAVDSGGAIYVANSRAGIIHLFFPEGDPLRALRIAPQRNSEGPFLFSIDADGRIYVPDPAGGRVQVFNSRGLLLKIWRIPTDAAEKAAHPFAAVAGDDGAIYVGDAADGRIIKFTRDGVQSAGFQPPDSGDVSRLLGLAVAARHVFALRGFPLRLEVWSEDGHREITDTLGDRLSAVESAAYIAADAAGDLIVLDPEARRVLRFRAHLDLP
;
A
#
# COMPACT_ATOMS: atom_id res chain seq x y z
N MET A 1 -17.91 63.51 43.39
CA MET A 1 -18.22 63.99 44.76
C MET A 1 -17.21 63.33 45.67
N ARG A 2 -16.42 64.17 46.31
CA ARG A 2 -15.64 64.05 47.57
C ARG A 2 -14.66 62.91 47.63
N CYS A 3 -13.31 63.18 47.52
CA CYS A 3 -12.43 63.81 48.52
C CYS A 3 -12.45 63.01 49.85
N ILE A 4 -11.33 62.66 50.43
CA ILE A 4 -10.30 63.34 51.17
C ILE A 4 -9.36 62.32 51.80
N THR A 5 -8.14 62.38 51.61
CA THR A 5 -6.92 62.88 52.28
C THR A 5 -6.27 61.96 53.30
N LEU A 6 -5.01 61.77 53.06
CA LEU A 6 -3.78 61.92 53.89
C LEU A 6 -3.88 61.70 55.41
N HIS A 7 -2.99 60.96 55.94
CA HIS A 7 -1.99 61.51 56.88
C HIS A 7 -0.83 60.56 57.16
N SER A 8 0.31 61.16 57.08
CA SER A 8 1.66 60.74 57.47
C SER A 8 1.79 60.58 58.96
N ARG A 9 2.72 59.75 59.45
CA ARG A 9 3.71 60.18 60.44
C ARG A 9 4.85 59.17 60.60
N ARG A 10 5.97 59.82 60.68
CA ARG A 10 7.36 59.36 60.92
C ARG A 10 7.59 58.80 62.31
N ARG A 11 8.81 58.17 62.42
CA ARG A 11 9.71 57.97 63.59
C ARG A 11 9.61 56.55 64.22
N TYR A 12 10.69 55.87 64.61
CA TYR A 12 12.12 56.17 65.01
C TYR A 12 12.98 54.95 64.83
N ILE A 13 14.28 55.15 64.64
CA ILE A 13 15.44 54.33 64.62
C ILE A 13 15.63 53.58 65.94
N ARG A 14 15.99 52.29 65.92
CA ARG A 14 16.86 51.69 66.89
C ARG A 14 17.75 50.62 66.26
N PHE A 15 19.06 50.88 66.28
CA PHE A 15 20.14 49.97 65.97
C PHE A 15 20.17 48.79 66.94
N TRP A 16 20.24 47.58 66.40
CA TRP A 16 20.84 46.43 67.08
C TRP A 16 21.74 45.71 66.16
N ILE A 17 23.05 45.70 66.50
CA ILE A 17 24.12 44.90 65.90
C ILE A 17 23.92 43.49 66.40
N ILE A 18 23.72 42.55 65.54
CA ILE A 18 23.84 41.11 65.86
C ILE A 18 24.82 40.48 64.88
N LEU A 19 25.80 39.85 65.46
CA LEU A 19 26.87 39.05 64.92
C LEU A 19 26.38 38.05 63.88
N ILE A 20 26.92 38.11 62.69
CA ILE A 20 26.68 37.09 61.63
C ILE A 20 27.80 36.05 61.77
N ALA A 21 27.44 34.88 62.24
CA ALA A 21 28.27 33.69 62.16
C ALA A 21 28.24 33.19 60.70
N PHE A 22 29.42 33.14 60.10
CA PHE A 22 29.62 32.56 58.79
C PHE A 22 29.43 31.03 58.86
N PHE A 23 28.36 30.50 58.28
CA PHE A 23 28.24 29.11 57.90
C PHE A 23 28.48 28.96 56.42
N PRO A 24 29.42 28.18 55.95
CA PRO A 24 29.55 27.89 54.53
C PRO A 24 28.45 26.92 54.14
N GLN A 25 27.42 27.38 53.46
CA GLN A 25 26.49 26.50 52.79
C GLN A 25 27.18 25.83 51.55
N LEU A 26 27.44 24.56 51.68
CA LEU A 26 27.72 23.68 50.55
C LEU A 26 26.56 23.73 49.59
N ILE A 27 26.74 24.47 48.52
CA ILE A 27 25.86 24.41 47.34
C ILE A 27 26.08 23.04 46.70
N GLY A 28 25.30 22.07 47.09
CA GLY A 28 25.18 20.79 46.39
C GLY A 28 24.61 21.05 45.02
N CYS A 29 25.48 21.07 44.01
CA CYS A 29 25.11 21.05 42.61
C CYS A 29 24.40 19.72 42.33
N SER A 30 23.10 19.67 42.53
CA SER A 30 22.27 18.57 42.05
C SER A 30 22.30 18.58 40.53
N ARG A 31 23.19 17.75 39.97
CA ARG A 31 23.13 17.40 38.55
C ARG A 31 21.76 16.80 38.29
N ALA A 32 20.84 17.61 37.79
CA ALA A 32 19.68 17.11 37.15
C ALA A 32 20.17 16.21 36.00
N HIS A 33 20.08 14.90 36.17
CA HIS A 33 20.20 13.96 35.09
C HIS A 33 19.00 14.21 34.22
N SER A 34 19.15 15.00 33.18
CA SER A 34 18.27 15.02 32.03
C SER A 34 18.32 13.60 31.47
N GLN A 35 17.38 12.76 31.86
CA GLN A 35 17.09 11.55 31.11
C GLN A 35 16.63 12.04 29.75
N ALA A 36 17.55 12.04 28.77
CA ALA A 36 17.18 12.17 27.39
C ALA A 36 16.09 11.13 27.12
N ALA A 37 14.89 11.61 26.79
CA ALA A 37 13.81 10.76 26.38
C ALA A 37 14.36 9.85 25.27
N LYS A 38 14.32 8.53 25.52
CA LYS A 38 14.78 7.54 24.55
C LYS A 38 13.86 7.71 23.36
N VAL A 39 14.37 8.29 22.27
CA VAL A 39 13.65 8.38 21.00
C VAL A 39 13.42 6.94 20.56
N VAL A 40 12.24 6.44 20.78
CA VAL A 40 11.84 5.12 20.28
C VAL A 40 11.62 5.31 18.78
N LYS A 41 12.52 4.73 17.98
CA LYS A 41 12.34 4.70 16.51
C LYS A 41 10.99 4.00 16.25
N PRO A 42 10.09 4.59 15.45
CA PRO A 42 8.84 3.91 15.08
C PRO A 42 9.15 2.58 14.40
N PRO A 43 8.24 1.60 14.47
CA PRO A 43 8.40 0.36 13.72
C PRO A 43 8.49 0.68 12.22
N ALA A 44 9.25 -0.13 11.50
CA ALA A 44 9.45 0.07 10.05
C ALA A 44 8.10 0.05 9.29
N ILE A 45 7.16 -0.78 9.76
CA ILE A 45 5.77 -0.86 9.29
C ILE A 45 4.85 -0.62 10.48
N GLU A 46 4.08 0.45 10.43
CA GLU A 46 3.14 0.85 11.47
C GLU A 46 1.71 0.55 11.05
N PHE A 47 0.96 -0.15 11.89
CA PHE A 47 -0.48 -0.29 11.70
C PHE A 47 -1.16 1.04 12.01
N VAL A 48 -1.92 1.55 11.03
CA VAL A 48 -2.63 2.84 11.16
C VAL A 48 -4.07 2.63 11.58
N GLN A 49 -4.81 1.81 10.84
CA GLN A 49 -6.23 1.59 11.08
C GLN A 49 -6.76 0.36 10.34
N GLU A 50 -7.94 -0.06 10.77
CA GLU A 50 -8.75 -1.08 10.11
C GLU A 50 -10.14 -0.52 9.84
N TRP A 51 -10.72 -0.88 8.69
CA TRP A 51 -12.08 -0.53 8.34
C TRP A 51 -12.68 -1.61 7.42
N GLY A 52 -13.96 -1.49 7.13
CA GLY A 52 -14.75 -2.43 6.37
C GLY A 52 -15.90 -2.95 7.21
N VAL A 53 -17.08 -2.90 6.63
CA VAL A 53 -18.30 -3.41 7.26
C VAL A 53 -18.86 -4.48 6.33
N ARG A 54 -19.04 -5.67 6.87
CA ARG A 54 -19.68 -6.76 6.12
C ARG A 54 -21.11 -6.42 5.79
N GLY A 55 -21.51 -6.60 4.54
CA GLY A 55 -22.89 -6.46 4.12
C GLY A 55 -23.05 -6.20 2.64
N THR A 56 -24.31 -5.96 2.24
CA THR A 56 -24.72 -5.84 0.84
C THR A 56 -25.17 -4.44 0.44
N GLU A 57 -25.16 -3.50 1.37
CA GLU A 57 -25.50 -2.11 1.09
C GLU A 57 -24.31 -1.31 0.53
N PRO A 58 -24.54 -0.20 -0.19
CA PRO A 58 -23.47 0.69 -0.60
C PRO A 58 -22.56 1.10 0.56
N GLY A 59 -21.25 1.00 0.37
CA GLY A 59 -20.25 1.25 1.43
C GLY A 59 -19.91 0.02 2.28
N GLN A 60 -20.58 -1.12 2.08
CA GLN A 60 -20.28 -2.40 2.72
C GLN A 60 -19.56 -3.35 1.77
N LEU A 61 -18.93 -4.39 2.30
CA LEU A 61 -18.13 -5.36 1.56
C LEU A 61 -18.65 -6.78 1.84
N GLU A 62 -18.99 -7.55 0.81
CA GLU A 62 -19.40 -8.96 0.96
C GLU A 62 -18.44 -9.93 0.25
N SER A 63 -18.02 -9.62 -0.97
CA SER A 63 -17.00 -10.40 -1.71
C SER A 63 -16.08 -9.46 -2.49
N PRO A 64 -15.29 -8.64 -1.77
CA PRO A 64 -14.49 -7.60 -2.39
C PRO A 64 -13.29 -8.15 -3.16
N VAL A 65 -12.93 -7.47 -4.23
CA VAL A 65 -11.74 -7.64 -5.07
C VAL A 65 -11.02 -6.29 -5.18
N GLY A 66 -9.73 -6.29 -5.07
CA GLY A 66 -8.88 -5.10 -5.01
C GLY A 66 -7.98 -5.20 -3.78
N PRO A 67 -7.35 -4.12 -3.32
CA PRO A 67 -7.61 -2.72 -3.66
C PRO A 67 -6.91 -2.22 -4.93
N ALA A 68 -7.44 -1.13 -5.48
CA ALA A 68 -6.67 -0.19 -6.30
C ALA A 68 -6.65 1.17 -5.60
N ILE A 69 -5.61 1.95 -5.81
CA ILE A 69 -5.44 3.28 -5.20
C ILE A 69 -5.15 4.29 -6.31
N ASP A 70 -5.84 5.43 -6.30
CA ASP A 70 -5.56 6.52 -7.23
C ASP A 70 -4.49 7.48 -6.68
N PRO A 71 -3.95 8.39 -7.50
CA PRO A 71 -2.87 9.29 -7.08
C PRO A 71 -3.18 10.22 -5.91
N VAL A 72 -4.46 10.37 -5.54
CA VAL A 72 -4.87 11.17 -4.37
C VAL A 72 -5.20 10.31 -3.15
N GLY A 73 -4.92 9.00 -3.20
CA GLY A 73 -5.05 8.06 -2.09
C GLY A 73 -6.45 7.49 -1.89
N ARG A 74 -7.37 7.62 -2.85
CA ARG A 74 -8.69 6.97 -2.77
C ARG A 74 -8.59 5.50 -3.13
N VAL A 75 -9.34 4.68 -2.40
CA VAL A 75 -9.28 3.21 -2.48
C VAL A 75 -10.52 2.69 -3.20
N TYR A 76 -10.31 1.74 -4.10
CA TYR A 76 -11.35 1.19 -4.96
C TYR A 76 -11.45 -0.32 -4.80
N PHE A 77 -12.70 -0.83 -4.81
CA PHE A 77 -13.01 -2.25 -4.80
C PHE A 77 -14.10 -2.57 -5.83
N ALA A 78 -14.02 -3.77 -6.39
CA ALA A 78 -15.16 -4.39 -7.05
C ALA A 78 -15.71 -5.50 -6.13
N ASP A 79 -17.00 -5.56 -5.89
CA ASP A 79 -17.61 -6.56 -5.03
C ASP A 79 -18.45 -7.53 -5.87
N ARG A 80 -18.06 -8.81 -5.84
CA ARG A 80 -18.69 -9.85 -6.67
C ARG A 80 -20.11 -10.19 -6.24
N ALA A 81 -20.37 -10.14 -4.94
CA ALA A 81 -21.67 -10.55 -4.39
C ALA A 81 -22.72 -9.46 -4.60
N THR A 82 -22.36 -8.22 -4.39
CA THR A 82 -23.25 -7.07 -4.51
C THR A 82 -23.27 -6.47 -5.91
N ARG A 83 -22.27 -6.78 -6.73
CA ARG A 83 -22.02 -6.18 -8.06
C ARG A 83 -21.69 -4.69 -8.00
N PHE A 84 -21.34 -4.19 -6.83
CA PHE A 84 -20.90 -2.81 -6.69
C PHE A 84 -19.44 -2.65 -7.10
N ILE A 85 -19.16 -1.52 -7.74
CA ILE A 85 -17.84 -0.93 -7.85
C ILE A 85 -17.86 0.28 -6.91
N GLN A 86 -16.92 0.33 -5.98
CA GLN A 86 -16.98 1.26 -4.85
C GLN A 86 -15.67 2.02 -4.70
N LYS A 87 -15.78 3.28 -4.32
CA LYS A 87 -14.68 4.20 -4.04
C LYS A 87 -14.80 4.70 -2.61
N PHE A 88 -13.68 4.74 -1.90
CA PHE A 88 -13.58 5.19 -0.51
C PHE A 88 -12.43 6.19 -0.36
N GLU A 89 -12.51 7.04 0.66
CA GLU A 89 -11.29 7.67 1.20
C GLU A 89 -10.38 6.61 1.81
N ALA A 90 -9.10 6.93 1.97
CA ALA A 90 -8.12 6.02 2.59
C ALA A 90 -8.53 5.54 4.00
N GLY A 91 -9.39 6.30 4.68
CA GLY A 91 -9.97 5.99 5.99
C GLY A 91 -11.25 5.14 5.96
N GLY A 92 -11.72 4.72 4.79
CA GLY A 92 -12.91 3.87 4.66
C GLY A 92 -14.23 4.63 4.57
N ILE A 93 -14.22 5.97 4.41
CA ILE A 93 -15.45 6.73 4.17
C ILE A 93 -15.87 6.50 2.72
N PRO A 94 -17.09 5.98 2.45
CA PRO A 94 -17.57 5.73 1.10
C PRO A 94 -17.80 7.05 0.35
N LEU A 95 -17.29 7.13 -0.88
CA LEU A 95 -17.41 8.30 -1.76
C LEU A 95 -18.32 8.03 -2.96
N LEU A 96 -18.29 6.80 -3.48
CA LEU A 96 -19.06 6.40 -4.65
C LEU A 96 -19.35 4.90 -4.57
N SER A 97 -20.58 4.52 -4.93
CA SER A 97 -20.95 3.11 -5.17
C SER A 97 -21.91 3.07 -6.35
N PHE A 98 -21.61 2.22 -7.32
CA PHE A 98 -22.50 1.99 -8.46
C PHE A 98 -22.53 0.50 -8.83
N GLU A 99 -23.69 0.02 -9.25
CA GLU A 99 -23.86 -1.37 -9.64
C GLU A 99 -23.51 -1.57 -11.13
N HIS A 100 -22.70 -2.58 -11.42
CA HIS A 100 -22.44 -2.99 -12.78
C HIS A 100 -22.13 -4.49 -12.86
N ALA A 101 -22.61 -5.14 -13.92
CA ALA A 101 -22.45 -6.59 -14.13
C ALA A 101 -20.98 -7.04 -14.19
N ALA A 102 -20.05 -6.16 -14.58
CA ALA A 102 -18.62 -6.46 -14.61
C ALA A 102 -18.07 -6.85 -13.24
N ALA A 103 -18.59 -6.30 -12.15
CA ALA A 103 -18.13 -6.60 -10.81
C ALA A 103 -18.45 -8.05 -10.38
N ALA A 104 -19.54 -8.64 -10.85
CA ALA A 104 -19.94 -10.01 -10.49
C ALA A 104 -18.88 -11.07 -10.82
N SER A 105 -18.05 -10.83 -11.80
CA SER A 105 -16.99 -11.74 -12.25
C SER A 105 -15.62 -11.06 -12.26
N ALA A 106 -15.47 -9.98 -11.51
CA ALA A 106 -14.19 -9.29 -11.37
C ALA A 106 -13.17 -10.17 -10.66
N ASP A 107 -11.94 -10.16 -11.14
CA ASP A 107 -10.78 -10.78 -10.47
C ASP A 107 -9.67 -9.77 -10.21
N ALA A 108 -9.76 -8.58 -10.80
CA ALA A 108 -8.90 -7.45 -10.47
C ALA A 108 -9.59 -6.11 -10.75
N ILE A 109 -9.11 -5.08 -10.06
CA ILE A 109 -9.45 -3.68 -10.29
C ILE A 109 -8.18 -2.85 -10.32
N ALA A 110 -8.12 -1.85 -11.19
CA ALA A 110 -7.04 -0.87 -11.27
C ALA A 110 -7.61 0.51 -11.57
N VAL A 111 -6.84 1.55 -11.30
CA VAL A 111 -7.22 2.94 -11.56
C VAL A 111 -6.05 3.64 -12.24
N ASP A 112 -6.32 4.44 -13.25
CA ASP A 112 -5.28 5.25 -13.88
C ASP A 112 -5.09 6.62 -13.19
N SER A 113 -4.10 7.36 -13.65
CA SER A 113 -3.78 8.69 -13.10
C SER A 113 -4.89 9.73 -13.27
N GLY A 114 -5.83 9.51 -14.18
CA GLY A 114 -7.02 10.33 -14.39
C GLY A 114 -8.20 9.92 -13.51
N GLY A 115 -8.09 8.82 -12.77
CA GLY A 115 -9.15 8.26 -11.94
C GLY A 115 -10.14 7.37 -12.70
N ALA A 116 -9.87 7.02 -13.97
CA ALA A 116 -10.68 6.05 -14.68
C ALA A 116 -10.50 4.66 -14.06
N ILE A 117 -11.61 3.94 -13.92
CA ILE A 117 -11.67 2.67 -13.20
C ILE A 117 -11.65 1.52 -14.22
N TYR A 118 -10.80 0.54 -13.98
CA TYR A 118 -10.62 -0.64 -14.82
C TYR A 118 -10.98 -1.89 -14.01
N VAL A 119 -11.98 -2.63 -14.44
CA VAL A 119 -12.44 -3.87 -13.77
C VAL A 119 -12.21 -5.04 -14.71
N ALA A 120 -11.34 -5.96 -14.33
CA ALA A 120 -10.97 -7.10 -15.13
C ALA A 120 -11.80 -8.35 -14.79
N ASN A 121 -12.22 -9.05 -15.83
CA ASN A 121 -12.56 -10.45 -15.81
C ASN A 121 -11.55 -11.19 -16.68
N SER A 122 -10.47 -11.66 -16.05
CA SER A 122 -9.35 -12.29 -16.75
C SER A 122 -9.77 -13.58 -17.45
N ARG A 123 -10.69 -14.34 -16.85
CA ARG A 123 -11.21 -15.58 -17.44
C ARG A 123 -11.98 -15.34 -18.74
N ALA A 124 -12.76 -14.28 -18.80
CA ALA A 124 -13.46 -13.88 -20.02
C ALA A 124 -12.56 -13.14 -21.01
N GLY A 125 -11.39 -12.68 -20.56
CA GLY A 125 -10.47 -11.87 -21.35
C GLY A 125 -11.02 -10.47 -21.63
N ILE A 126 -11.66 -9.85 -20.65
CA ILE A 126 -12.30 -8.54 -20.78
C ILE A 126 -11.86 -7.63 -19.61
N ILE A 127 -11.54 -6.39 -19.93
CA ILE A 127 -11.39 -5.31 -18.95
C ILE A 127 -12.45 -4.25 -19.26
N HIS A 128 -13.35 -4.00 -18.31
CA HIS A 128 -14.36 -2.94 -18.39
C HIS A 128 -13.78 -1.64 -17.83
N LEU A 129 -14.00 -0.55 -18.55
CA LEU A 129 -13.54 0.78 -18.18
C LEU A 129 -14.73 1.67 -17.83
N PHE A 130 -14.53 2.49 -16.80
CA PHE A 130 -15.52 3.44 -16.33
C PHE A 130 -14.84 4.81 -16.14
N PHE A 131 -15.61 5.86 -16.32
CA PHE A 131 -15.22 7.20 -15.90
C PHE A 131 -15.08 7.27 -14.37
N PRO A 132 -14.38 8.28 -13.82
CA PRO A 132 -14.21 8.45 -12.37
C PRO A 132 -15.53 8.54 -11.58
N GLU A 133 -16.62 8.94 -12.26
CA GLU A 133 -17.99 9.09 -11.73
C GLU A 133 -18.78 7.79 -11.77
N GLY A 134 -18.27 6.73 -12.43
CA GLY A 134 -18.88 5.41 -12.54
C GLY A 134 -19.61 5.14 -13.83
N ASP A 135 -19.73 6.11 -14.73
CA ASP A 135 -20.35 5.89 -16.04
C ASP A 135 -19.50 4.94 -16.90
N PRO A 136 -20.12 3.97 -17.61
CA PRO A 136 -19.40 3.06 -18.48
C PRO A 136 -18.69 3.80 -19.62
N LEU A 137 -17.40 3.52 -19.82
CA LEU A 137 -16.62 4.12 -20.91
C LEU A 137 -16.53 3.14 -22.09
N ARG A 138 -15.97 1.95 -21.87
CA ARG A 138 -15.77 0.91 -22.90
C ARG A 138 -15.31 -0.40 -22.27
N ALA A 139 -15.14 -1.43 -23.09
CA ALA A 139 -14.49 -2.67 -22.73
C ALA A 139 -13.32 -2.97 -23.67
N LEU A 140 -12.23 -3.50 -23.09
CA LEU A 140 -11.04 -3.95 -23.82
C LEU A 140 -11.00 -5.47 -23.84
N ARG A 141 -10.47 -6.05 -24.92
CA ARG A 141 -10.22 -7.49 -24.99
C ARG A 141 -8.76 -7.79 -24.72
N ILE A 142 -8.52 -8.72 -23.81
CA ILE A 142 -7.21 -9.29 -23.48
C ILE A 142 -7.23 -10.79 -23.74
N ALA A 143 -6.08 -11.47 -23.69
CA ALA A 143 -6.09 -12.93 -23.77
C ALA A 143 -6.80 -13.55 -22.55
N PRO A 144 -7.74 -14.48 -22.75
CA PRO A 144 -8.44 -15.12 -21.64
C PRO A 144 -7.50 -15.98 -20.78
N GLN A 145 -7.59 -15.84 -19.45
CA GLN A 145 -6.78 -16.57 -18.47
C GLN A 145 -7.55 -17.79 -17.92
N ARG A 146 -7.84 -18.76 -18.76
CA ARG A 146 -8.79 -19.84 -18.44
C ARG A 146 -8.34 -20.80 -17.32
N ASN A 147 -7.04 -20.92 -17.10
CA ASN A 147 -6.46 -21.87 -16.16
C ASN A 147 -5.61 -21.21 -15.06
N SER A 148 -5.78 -19.90 -14.84
CA SER A 148 -5.05 -19.23 -13.77
C SER A 148 -5.84 -19.30 -12.47
N GLU A 149 -5.26 -19.95 -11.47
CA GLU A 149 -5.71 -19.87 -10.08
C GLU A 149 -4.81 -18.91 -9.32
N GLY A 150 -5.41 -18.03 -8.55
CA GLY A 150 -4.68 -17.07 -7.72
C GLY A 150 -4.92 -15.61 -8.10
N PRO A 151 -4.21 -14.69 -7.47
CA PRO A 151 -4.36 -13.28 -7.71
C PRO A 151 -3.98 -12.92 -9.15
N PHE A 152 -4.63 -11.90 -9.67
CA PHE A 152 -4.36 -11.31 -10.97
C PHE A 152 -4.23 -9.80 -10.78
N LEU A 153 -3.03 -9.28 -11.00
CA LEU A 153 -2.74 -7.86 -10.78
C LEU A 153 -2.21 -7.25 -12.08
N PHE A 154 -2.98 -6.38 -12.67
CA PHE A 154 -2.58 -5.59 -13.82
C PHE A 154 -2.49 -4.11 -13.42
N SER A 155 -1.78 -3.31 -14.18
CA SER A 155 -1.63 -1.89 -13.90
C SER A 155 -1.70 -1.04 -15.16
N ILE A 156 -1.84 0.27 -14.94
CA ILE A 156 -1.82 1.29 -15.96
C ILE A 156 -0.69 2.28 -15.63
N ASP A 157 0.19 2.58 -16.59
CA ASP A 157 1.21 3.60 -16.39
C ASP A 157 0.66 5.01 -16.61
N ALA A 158 1.48 6.03 -16.34
CA ALA A 158 1.11 7.43 -16.45
C ALA A 158 0.71 7.86 -17.90
N ASP A 159 1.14 7.13 -18.93
CA ASP A 159 0.78 7.37 -20.32
C ASP A 159 -0.43 6.52 -20.78
N GLY A 160 -1.06 5.79 -19.85
CA GLY A 160 -2.23 4.96 -20.11
C GLY A 160 -1.91 3.63 -20.81
N ARG A 161 -0.67 3.14 -20.77
CA ARG A 161 -0.38 1.76 -21.20
C ARG A 161 -0.82 0.80 -20.12
N ILE A 162 -1.46 -0.29 -20.54
CA ILE A 162 -2.02 -1.32 -19.67
C ILE A 162 -1.10 -2.54 -19.74
N TYR A 163 -0.61 -2.99 -18.60
CA TYR A 163 0.28 -4.15 -18.45
C TYR A 163 -0.48 -5.30 -17.86
N VAL A 164 -0.73 -6.33 -18.66
CA VAL A 164 -1.59 -7.45 -18.33
C VAL A 164 -0.75 -8.72 -18.24
N PRO A 165 -0.61 -9.33 -17.06
CA PRO A 165 0.05 -10.62 -16.95
C PRO A 165 -0.76 -11.71 -17.65
N ASP A 166 -0.06 -12.67 -18.26
CA ASP A 166 -0.63 -13.85 -18.90
C ASP A 166 0.09 -15.09 -18.36
N PRO A 167 -0.38 -15.62 -17.22
CA PRO A 167 0.25 -16.79 -16.56
C PRO A 167 0.33 -18.00 -17.47
N ALA A 168 -0.73 -18.28 -18.23
CA ALA A 168 -0.79 -19.43 -19.12
C ALA A 168 0.20 -19.31 -20.29
N GLY A 169 0.49 -18.07 -20.72
CA GLY A 169 1.45 -17.79 -21.78
C GLY A 169 2.86 -17.51 -21.31
N GLY A 170 3.11 -17.44 -20.00
CA GLY A 170 4.42 -17.07 -19.42
C GLY A 170 4.90 -15.70 -19.89
N ARG A 171 4.00 -14.71 -19.94
CA ARG A 171 4.26 -13.41 -20.60
C ARG A 171 3.46 -12.26 -20.01
N VAL A 172 3.86 -11.04 -20.33
CA VAL A 172 3.07 -9.83 -20.11
C VAL A 172 2.63 -9.27 -21.45
N GLN A 173 1.36 -8.93 -21.57
CA GLN A 173 0.79 -8.25 -22.73
C GLN A 173 0.71 -6.76 -22.43
N VAL A 174 1.14 -5.92 -23.34
CA VAL A 174 1.13 -4.46 -23.20
C VAL A 174 0.17 -3.87 -24.22
N PHE A 175 -0.83 -3.16 -23.74
CA PHE A 175 -1.84 -2.48 -24.54
C PHE A 175 -1.68 -0.96 -24.41
N ASN A 176 -2.14 -0.23 -25.41
CA ASN A 176 -2.36 1.20 -25.25
C ASN A 176 -3.70 1.48 -24.56
N SER A 177 -3.95 2.75 -24.23
CA SER A 177 -5.19 3.20 -23.60
C SER A 177 -6.45 2.90 -24.44
N ARG A 178 -6.33 2.58 -25.72
CA ARG A 178 -7.45 2.19 -26.61
C ARG A 178 -7.66 0.69 -26.67
N GLY A 179 -6.82 -0.12 -25.99
CA GLY A 179 -6.87 -1.58 -25.99
C GLY A 179 -6.21 -2.24 -27.20
N LEU A 180 -5.41 -1.50 -27.98
CA LEU A 180 -4.60 -2.10 -29.01
C LEU A 180 -3.36 -2.74 -28.39
N LEU A 181 -3.13 -4.03 -28.68
CA LEU A 181 -1.92 -4.74 -28.27
C LEU A 181 -0.69 -4.10 -28.94
N LEU A 182 0.22 -3.62 -28.11
CA LEU A 182 1.47 -2.98 -28.55
C LEU A 182 2.64 -3.97 -28.55
N LYS A 183 2.78 -4.73 -27.48
CA LYS A 183 3.94 -5.63 -27.26
C LYS A 183 3.52 -6.86 -26.45
N ILE A 184 4.33 -7.91 -26.56
CA ILE A 184 4.30 -9.09 -25.71
C ILE A 184 5.71 -9.32 -25.18
N TRP A 185 5.85 -9.36 -23.85
CA TRP A 185 7.12 -9.66 -23.21
C TRP A 185 7.10 -11.09 -22.68
N ARG A 186 8.02 -11.91 -23.11
CA ARG A 186 8.22 -13.22 -22.51
C ARG A 186 8.99 -13.09 -21.21
N ILE A 187 8.52 -13.77 -20.18
CA ILE A 187 9.21 -13.78 -18.89
C ILE A 187 10.33 -14.82 -18.97
N PRO A 188 11.60 -14.43 -18.77
CA PRO A 188 12.72 -15.37 -18.78
C PRO A 188 12.56 -16.40 -17.66
N THR A 189 12.98 -17.64 -17.91
CA THR A 189 13.02 -18.71 -16.92
C THR A 189 14.45 -19.22 -16.80
N ASP A 190 14.93 -19.40 -15.58
CA ASP A 190 16.30 -19.89 -15.33
C ASP A 190 16.41 -21.41 -15.48
N ALA A 191 15.29 -22.12 -15.52
CA ALA A 191 15.24 -23.57 -15.66
C ALA A 191 14.41 -23.97 -16.89
N ALA A 192 14.95 -24.86 -17.70
CA ALA A 192 14.29 -25.38 -18.91
C ALA A 192 12.94 -26.09 -18.64
N GLU A 193 12.65 -26.41 -17.39
CA GLU A 193 11.47 -27.20 -17.00
C GLU A 193 10.36 -26.41 -16.31
N LYS A 194 10.62 -25.18 -15.86
CA LYS A 194 9.58 -24.35 -15.22
C LYS A 194 9.11 -23.25 -16.15
N ALA A 195 7.85 -23.34 -16.54
CA ALA A 195 7.20 -22.22 -17.22
C ALA A 195 7.00 -21.06 -16.25
N ALA A 196 7.24 -19.83 -16.68
CA ALA A 196 6.92 -18.64 -15.91
C ALA A 196 5.39 -18.53 -15.72
N HIS A 197 4.97 -18.10 -14.53
CA HIS A 197 3.59 -17.84 -14.17
C HIS A 197 3.42 -16.42 -13.65
N PRO A 198 3.57 -15.37 -14.49
CA PRO A 198 3.40 -13.99 -14.07
C PRO A 198 1.94 -13.76 -13.66
N PHE A 199 1.72 -13.39 -12.40
CA PHE A 199 0.39 -13.06 -11.88
C PHE A 199 0.20 -11.57 -11.65
N ALA A 200 1.29 -10.81 -11.58
CA ALA A 200 1.32 -9.39 -11.34
C ALA A 200 2.19 -8.68 -12.38
N ALA A 201 1.73 -7.53 -12.84
CA ALA A 201 2.50 -6.59 -13.65
C ALA A 201 2.18 -5.17 -13.15
N VAL A 202 3.06 -4.56 -12.36
CA VAL A 202 2.83 -3.31 -11.66
C VAL A 202 3.76 -2.24 -12.18
N ALA A 203 3.19 -1.12 -12.62
CA ALA A 203 3.96 0.04 -13.06
C ALA A 203 4.46 0.83 -11.85
N GLY A 204 5.74 1.14 -11.82
CA GLY A 204 6.37 1.99 -10.82
C GLY A 204 6.47 3.45 -11.27
N ASP A 205 6.70 4.33 -10.30
CA ASP A 205 6.87 5.78 -10.53
C ASP A 205 8.14 6.09 -11.34
N ASP A 206 9.11 5.18 -11.34
CA ASP A 206 10.33 5.25 -12.14
C ASP A 206 10.11 4.88 -13.62
N GLY A 207 8.88 4.55 -13.99
CA GLY A 207 8.51 4.10 -15.34
C GLY A 207 8.90 2.66 -15.64
N ALA A 208 9.48 1.93 -14.69
CA ALA A 208 9.72 0.49 -14.81
C ALA A 208 8.45 -0.32 -14.52
N ILE A 209 8.46 -1.57 -14.96
CA ILE A 209 7.37 -2.52 -14.72
C ILE A 209 7.92 -3.69 -13.91
N TYR A 210 7.28 -3.94 -12.79
CA TYR A 210 7.64 -5.00 -11.87
C TYR A 210 6.69 -6.17 -12.05
N VAL A 211 7.25 -7.33 -12.42
CA VAL A 211 6.48 -8.54 -12.71
C VAL A 211 6.71 -9.56 -11.60
N GLY A 212 5.64 -9.95 -10.94
CA GLY A 212 5.64 -11.01 -9.94
C GLY A 212 5.37 -12.37 -10.61
N ASP A 213 6.30 -13.32 -10.43
CA ASP A 213 6.17 -14.67 -10.95
C ASP A 213 5.78 -15.64 -9.82
N ALA A 214 4.63 -16.29 -9.93
CA ALA A 214 4.15 -17.26 -8.95
C ALA A 214 4.85 -18.60 -9.01
N ALA A 215 5.57 -18.92 -10.10
CA ALA A 215 6.25 -20.21 -10.26
C ALA A 215 7.44 -20.37 -9.31
N ASP A 216 8.15 -19.29 -9.04
CA ASP A 216 9.35 -19.26 -8.21
C ASP A 216 9.38 -18.15 -7.17
N GLY A 217 8.34 -17.30 -7.14
CA GLY A 217 8.20 -16.21 -6.17
C GLY A 217 9.13 -15.02 -6.42
N ARG A 218 9.80 -14.95 -7.55
CA ARG A 218 10.67 -13.83 -7.90
C ARG A 218 9.89 -12.63 -8.42
N ILE A 219 10.52 -11.47 -8.32
CA ILE A 219 10.05 -10.23 -8.92
C ILE A 219 11.08 -9.81 -9.96
N ILE A 220 10.64 -9.48 -11.14
CA ILE A 220 11.51 -9.12 -12.26
C ILE A 220 11.18 -7.69 -12.67
N LYS A 221 12.21 -6.84 -12.71
CA LYS A 221 12.08 -5.46 -13.18
C LYS A 221 12.35 -5.39 -14.67
N PHE A 222 11.44 -4.78 -15.41
CA PHE A 222 11.57 -4.49 -16.82
C PHE A 222 11.56 -2.98 -17.03
N THR A 223 12.32 -2.54 -18.02
CA THR A 223 12.11 -1.20 -18.57
C THR A 223 10.75 -1.12 -19.25
N ARG A 224 10.26 0.07 -19.48
CA ARG A 224 9.01 0.33 -20.21
C ARG A 224 8.97 -0.28 -21.61
N ASP A 225 10.14 -0.58 -22.16
CA ASP A 225 10.29 -1.22 -23.49
C ASP A 225 10.36 -2.75 -23.44
N GLY A 226 10.32 -3.33 -22.24
CA GLY A 226 10.32 -4.77 -22.02
C GLY A 226 11.71 -5.39 -21.97
N VAL A 227 12.73 -4.59 -21.69
CA VAL A 227 14.08 -5.08 -21.45
C VAL A 227 14.21 -5.36 -19.95
N GLN A 228 14.58 -6.59 -19.57
CA GLN A 228 14.87 -6.92 -18.18
C GLN A 228 16.06 -6.08 -17.69
N SER A 229 15.88 -5.38 -16.58
CA SER A 229 16.90 -4.52 -15.99
C SER A 229 17.44 -5.03 -14.65
N ALA A 230 16.61 -5.69 -13.85
CA ALA A 230 17.00 -6.30 -12.56
C ALA A 230 16.09 -7.47 -12.20
N GLY A 231 16.51 -8.26 -11.22
CA GLY A 231 15.72 -9.31 -10.62
C GLY A 231 15.84 -9.23 -9.10
N PHE A 232 14.73 -9.40 -8.42
CA PHE A 232 14.64 -9.46 -6.98
C PHE A 232 14.50 -10.91 -6.60
N GLN A 233 15.58 -11.49 -6.10
CA GLN A 233 15.58 -12.89 -5.71
C GLN A 233 14.91 -13.05 -4.34
N PRO A 234 14.03 -14.03 -4.16
CA PRO A 234 13.57 -14.37 -2.82
C PRO A 234 14.79 -14.71 -1.95
N PRO A 235 14.76 -14.39 -0.65
CA PRO A 235 15.85 -14.74 0.24
C PRO A 235 15.93 -16.25 0.38
N ASP A 236 17.13 -16.75 0.24
CA ASP A 236 17.57 -18.11 0.50
C ASP A 236 16.77 -19.27 -0.13
N SER A 237 17.50 -20.18 -0.71
CA SER A 237 17.09 -21.37 -1.45
C SER A 237 16.23 -22.41 -0.70
N GLY A 238 15.69 -22.07 0.46
CA GLY A 238 14.84 -22.92 1.29
C GLY A 238 13.44 -22.38 1.56
N ASP A 239 13.20 -21.07 1.44
CA ASP A 239 11.90 -20.46 1.70
C ASP A 239 11.22 -20.06 0.39
N VAL A 240 10.63 -21.04 -0.29
CA VAL A 240 9.81 -20.83 -1.49
C VAL A 240 8.43 -20.30 -1.04
N SER A 241 8.41 -19.27 -0.21
CA SER A 241 7.16 -18.66 0.21
C SER A 241 6.49 -18.01 -0.99
N ARG A 242 5.29 -18.48 -1.28
CA ARG A 242 4.49 -18.03 -2.41
C ARG A 242 4.33 -16.49 -2.37
N LEU A 243 4.71 -15.82 -3.43
CA LEU A 243 4.39 -14.40 -3.62
C LEU A 243 2.88 -14.28 -3.85
N LEU A 244 2.21 -13.53 -2.98
CA LEU A 244 0.75 -13.41 -2.95
C LEU A 244 0.26 -12.06 -3.45
N GLY A 245 1.06 -11.01 -3.27
CA GLY A 245 0.70 -9.66 -3.68
C GLY A 245 1.94 -8.83 -3.98
N LEU A 246 1.78 -7.82 -4.82
CA LEU A 246 2.83 -6.93 -5.26
C LEU A 246 2.27 -5.52 -5.40
N ALA A 247 2.94 -4.54 -4.80
CA ALA A 247 2.67 -3.13 -5.01
C ALA A 247 3.98 -2.36 -5.19
N VAL A 248 3.93 -1.24 -5.87
CA VAL A 248 5.10 -0.39 -6.12
C VAL A 248 4.68 1.06 -5.92
N ALA A 249 5.37 1.76 -5.05
CA ALA A 249 5.16 3.19 -4.80
C ALA A 249 6.36 3.77 -4.04
N ALA A 250 6.50 5.09 -4.03
CA ALA A 250 7.53 5.79 -3.26
C ALA A 250 8.94 5.21 -3.46
N ARG A 251 9.27 4.77 -4.67
CA ARG A 251 10.53 4.11 -5.05
C ARG A 251 10.82 2.79 -4.34
N HIS A 252 9.78 2.13 -3.83
CA HIS A 252 9.89 0.84 -3.16
C HIS A 252 8.95 -0.19 -3.79
N VAL A 253 9.36 -1.45 -3.65
CA VAL A 253 8.58 -2.61 -4.05
C VAL A 253 8.13 -3.34 -2.80
N PHE A 254 6.83 -3.51 -2.66
CA PHE A 254 6.18 -4.17 -1.53
C PHE A 254 5.68 -5.52 -1.97
N ALA A 255 6.19 -6.58 -1.35
CA ALA A 255 5.84 -7.95 -1.67
C ALA A 255 5.20 -8.66 -0.48
N LEU A 256 3.96 -9.11 -0.63
CA LEU A 256 3.34 -10.02 0.33
C LEU A 256 3.71 -11.46 0.01
N ARG A 257 4.21 -12.18 1.01
CA ARG A 257 4.65 -13.58 0.85
C ARG A 257 4.07 -14.49 1.91
N GLY A 258 3.74 -15.67 1.48
CA GLY A 258 3.57 -16.93 2.19
C GLY A 258 2.81 -16.97 3.49
N PHE A 259 2.90 -18.12 4.17
CA PHE A 259 2.34 -18.33 5.51
C PHE A 259 3.46 -18.76 6.46
N PRO A 260 3.71 -18.04 7.58
CA PRO A 260 3.01 -16.83 8.01
C PRO A 260 3.19 -15.67 7.03
N LEU A 261 2.16 -14.82 6.94
CA LEU A 261 2.16 -13.71 5.98
C LEU A 261 3.25 -12.71 6.35
N ARG A 262 4.12 -12.41 5.41
CA ARG A 262 5.22 -11.47 5.55
C ARG A 262 5.14 -10.38 4.49
N LEU A 263 5.44 -9.16 4.90
CA LEU A 263 5.70 -8.06 4.00
C LEU A 263 7.21 -7.89 3.83
N GLU A 264 7.67 -7.92 2.62
CA GLU A 264 9.02 -7.53 2.25
C GLU A 264 8.98 -6.18 1.54
N VAL A 265 9.89 -5.30 1.91
CA VAL A 265 10.09 -4.01 1.24
C VAL A 265 11.47 -4.00 0.62
N TRP A 266 11.52 -3.65 -0.66
CA TRP A 266 12.73 -3.61 -1.46
C TRP A 266 12.87 -2.24 -2.07
N SER A 267 14.09 -1.73 -2.16
CA SER A 267 14.38 -0.56 -2.99
C SER A 267 14.21 -0.92 -4.48
N GLU A 268 14.06 0.09 -5.31
CA GLU A 268 13.94 -0.09 -6.77
C GLU A 268 15.20 -0.72 -7.42
N ASP A 269 16.33 -0.72 -6.70
CA ASP A 269 17.59 -1.34 -7.13
C ASP A 269 17.71 -2.82 -6.72
N GLY A 270 16.70 -3.37 -6.03
CA GLY A 270 16.63 -4.77 -5.63
C GLY A 270 17.31 -5.09 -4.29
N HIS A 271 17.58 -4.10 -3.45
CA HIS A 271 18.03 -4.33 -2.09
C HIS A 271 16.83 -4.49 -1.16
N ARG A 272 16.78 -5.61 -0.43
CA ARG A 272 15.74 -5.83 0.57
C ARG A 272 16.05 -5.01 1.83
N GLU A 273 15.15 -4.12 2.20
CA GLU A 273 15.32 -3.18 3.30
C GLU A 273 14.59 -3.62 4.56
N ILE A 274 13.38 -4.16 4.39
CA ILE A 274 12.50 -4.54 5.49
C ILE A 274 11.95 -5.94 5.23
N THR A 275 11.88 -6.73 6.28
CA THR A 275 11.05 -7.93 6.36
C THR A 275 10.28 -7.85 7.67
N ASP A 276 8.95 -7.76 7.59
CA ASP A 276 8.08 -7.67 8.74
C ASP A 276 6.98 -8.73 8.63
N THR A 277 6.69 -9.39 9.72
CA THR A 277 5.60 -10.35 9.82
C THR A 277 4.23 -9.68 9.94
N LEU A 278 4.16 -8.35 9.85
CA LEU A 278 2.97 -7.51 9.99
C LEU A 278 2.20 -7.74 11.30
N GLY A 279 2.88 -8.33 12.28
CA GLY A 279 2.36 -8.63 13.62
C GLY A 279 1.21 -9.64 13.59
N ASP A 280 0.62 -9.85 14.78
CA ASP A 280 -0.48 -10.81 14.99
C ASP A 280 -1.77 -10.43 14.22
N ARG A 281 -1.86 -9.20 13.70
CA ARG A 281 -3.05 -8.70 13.00
C ARG A 281 -3.24 -9.30 11.61
N LEU A 282 -2.16 -9.67 10.93
CA LEU A 282 -2.21 -10.34 9.63
C LEU A 282 -1.97 -11.85 9.73
N SER A 283 -1.52 -12.37 10.87
CA SER A 283 -1.38 -13.81 11.07
C SER A 283 -2.70 -14.57 10.99
N ALA A 284 -3.83 -13.87 11.18
CA ALA A 284 -5.18 -14.39 11.00
C ALA A 284 -5.69 -14.31 9.55
N VAL A 285 -4.93 -13.69 8.63
CA VAL A 285 -5.33 -13.51 7.24
C VAL A 285 -4.87 -14.73 6.44
N GLU A 286 -5.68 -15.77 6.38
CA GLU A 286 -5.36 -16.99 5.64
C GLU A 286 -5.39 -16.80 4.11
N SER A 287 -6.04 -15.74 3.62
CA SER A 287 -6.29 -15.53 2.20
C SER A 287 -5.94 -14.14 1.65
N ALA A 288 -5.31 -13.27 2.44
CA ALA A 288 -4.97 -11.93 1.96
C ALA A 288 -3.99 -12.02 0.79
N ALA A 289 -4.48 -11.65 -0.34
CA ALA A 289 -3.70 -11.70 -1.57
C ALA A 289 -3.59 -10.33 -2.23
N TYR A 290 -4.25 -9.31 -1.68
CA TYR A 290 -4.37 -8.02 -2.36
C TYR A 290 -3.72 -6.91 -1.54
N ILE A 291 -2.72 -6.30 -2.13
CA ILE A 291 -2.02 -5.14 -1.59
C ILE A 291 -1.99 -4.05 -2.64
N ALA A 292 -2.16 -2.81 -2.22
CA ALA A 292 -1.83 -1.63 -2.99
C ALA A 292 -1.08 -0.63 -2.12
N ALA A 293 -0.31 0.25 -2.74
CA ALA A 293 0.42 1.30 -2.07
C ALA A 293 0.05 2.66 -2.69
N ASP A 294 -0.05 3.69 -1.86
CA ASP A 294 -0.23 5.05 -2.34
C ASP A 294 1.13 5.73 -2.62
N ALA A 295 1.09 6.93 -3.18
CA ALA A 295 2.30 7.67 -3.54
C ALA A 295 3.21 8.03 -2.34
N ALA A 296 2.71 7.97 -1.11
CA ALA A 296 3.47 8.17 0.12
C ALA A 296 4.10 6.87 0.64
N GLY A 297 3.75 5.72 0.07
CA GLY A 297 4.18 4.40 0.53
C GLY A 297 3.29 3.82 1.64
N ASP A 298 2.15 4.45 1.95
CA ASP A 298 1.15 3.83 2.83
C ASP A 298 0.51 2.65 2.10
N LEU A 299 0.28 1.56 2.82
CA LEU A 299 -0.20 0.30 2.26
C LEU A 299 -1.65 0.05 2.63
N ILE A 300 -2.41 -0.43 1.68
CA ILE A 300 -3.75 -0.97 1.87
C ILE A 300 -3.73 -2.47 1.58
N VAL A 301 -4.10 -3.26 2.56
CA VAL A 301 -4.19 -4.72 2.47
C VAL A 301 -5.63 -5.14 2.65
N LEU A 302 -6.17 -5.88 1.68
CA LEU A 302 -7.52 -6.44 1.77
C LEU A 302 -7.46 -7.86 2.33
N ASP A 303 -8.25 -8.09 3.37
CA ASP A 303 -8.64 -9.42 3.85
C ASP A 303 -10.05 -9.74 3.32
N PRO A 304 -10.18 -10.45 2.21
CA PRO A 304 -11.47 -10.66 1.58
C PRO A 304 -12.39 -11.59 2.37
N GLU A 305 -11.85 -12.50 3.18
CA GLU A 305 -12.63 -13.41 4.01
C GLU A 305 -13.20 -12.71 5.24
N ALA A 306 -12.38 -11.92 5.92
CA ALA A 306 -12.83 -11.12 7.04
C ALA A 306 -13.61 -9.86 6.60
N ARG A 307 -13.60 -9.53 5.31
CA ARG A 307 -14.22 -8.31 4.73
C ARG A 307 -13.73 -7.05 5.39
N ARG A 308 -12.43 -7.01 5.64
CA ARG A 308 -11.76 -5.87 6.27
C ARG A 308 -10.60 -5.39 5.44
N VAL A 309 -10.33 -4.11 5.59
CA VAL A 309 -9.24 -3.40 4.95
C VAL A 309 -8.31 -2.87 6.02
N LEU A 310 -7.05 -3.19 5.92
CA LEU A 310 -6.02 -2.75 6.86
C LEU A 310 -5.13 -1.73 6.18
N ARG A 311 -4.87 -0.63 6.87
CA ARG A 311 -3.92 0.38 6.44
C ARG A 311 -2.68 0.35 7.30
N PHE A 312 -1.54 0.33 6.64
CA PHE A 312 -0.23 0.41 7.27
C PHE A 312 0.53 1.60 6.72
N ARG A 313 1.40 2.16 7.53
CA ARG A 313 2.38 3.18 7.12
C ARG A 313 3.76 2.54 7.09
N ALA A 314 4.43 2.65 5.96
CA ALA A 314 5.82 2.28 5.85
C ALA A 314 6.69 3.49 6.18
N HIS A 315 7.50 3.37 7.24
CA HIS A 315 8.51 4.38 7.59
C HIS A 315 9.77 4.12 6.78
N LEU A 316 9.69 4.54 5.52
CA LEU A 316 10.78 4.42 4.57
C LEU A 316 11.78 5.53 4.85
N ASP A 317 13.06 5.19 4.99
CA ASP A 317 14.14 6.18 5.02
C ASP A 317 14.25 6.73 3.58
N LEU A 318 13.44 7.76 3.27
CA LEU A 318 13.55 8.49 2.01
C LEU A 318 14.86 9.29 2.04
N PRO A 319 15.67 9.21 0.97
CA PRO A 319 16.93 9.94 0.89
C PRO A 319 16.77 11.46 0.93
#